data_955fc8acdd869a153b8329e7395af2fd
#
_entry.id   955fc8acdd869a153b8329e7395af2fd
#
_cell.length_a   1.000
_cell.length_b   1.000
_cell.length_c   1.000
_cell.angle_alpha   90.00
_cell.angle_beta   90.00
_cell.angle_gamma   90.00
#
_symmetry.space_group_name_H-M   'P 1'
#
loop_
_entity.id
_entity.type
_entity.pdbx_description
1 polymer ?
#
loop_
_entity_poly.entity_id
_entity_poly.type
_entity_poly.pdbx_seq_one_letter_code
_entity_poly.pdbx_strand_id
1 'polypeptide(L)'
;MMQRLQSTFTLLLCLLTFLGCTSKKETPPEAGVIITFDDAYVNEWYRADQVLKKYHWKATFNVCRIDSIGEPQQRMLHQLQNEGHEIAGHGYHHYNAVKFVDQNGMQAYVQQEIDPMMAAMKRRKFNVTTFTYPYGERSDALDSTLTKRFHIIRGRAFCENQPEKEGCYFRGTKFMYAFDIDKSHKHFSYHYLLELLDYAKKNNKILVLCAHNVVDNVTGNYQTQLETLEFVCNYMKLNKMKFYTLRDMEGYIK
;
A
#
# COMPACT_ATOMS: atom_id res chain seq x y z
N MET A 1 -34.74 -9.82 81.25
CA MET A 1 -34.33 -8.67 80.39
C MET A 1 -33.48 -9.22 79.26
N MET A 2 -34.12 -9.57 78.13
CA MET A 2 -33.48 -10.22 76.97
C MET A 2 -33.42 -9.21 75.84
N GLN A 3 -32.21 -8.84 75.46
CA GLN A 3 -31.97 -8.04 74.26
C GLN A 3 -31.89 -8.97 73.02
N ARG A 4 -32.77 -8.69 72.05
CA ARG A 4 -32.75 -9.35 70.72
C ARG A 4 -31.69 -8.69 69.86
N LEU A 5 -30.71 -9.47 69.39
CA LEU A 5 -29.84 -9.09 68.33
C LEU A 5 -30.61 -9.26 67.00
N GLN A 6 -30.76 -8.17 66.25
CA GLN A 6 -31.20 -8.21 64.86
C GLN A 6 -29.95 -8.30 63.96
N SER A 7 -29.83 -9.43 63.27
CA SER A 7 -28.80 -9.64 62.20
C SER A 7 -29.34 -9.11 60.90
N THR A 8 -28.74 -8.03 60.40
CA THR A 8 -28.99 -7.50 59.07
C THR A 8 -28.13 -8.23 58.08
N PHE A 9 -28.75 -9.05 57.23
CA PHE A 9 -28.13 -9.76 56.10
C PHE A 9 -28.05 -8.78 54.91
N THR A 10 -26.86 -8.22 54.65
CA THR A 10 -26.63 -7.38 53.49
C THR A 10 -26.33 -8.26 52.27
N LEU A 11 -27.31 -8.35 51.36
CA LEU A 11 -27.21 -9.07 50.09
C LEU A 11 -26.36 -8.23 49.11
N LEU A 12 -25.10 -8.60 48.93
CA LEU A 12 -24.20 -7.97 47.94
C LEU A 12 -24.52 -8.54 46.56
N LEU A 13 -25.30 -7.78 45.76
CA LEU A 13 -25.64 -8.13 44.38
C LEU A 13 -24.45 -7.79 43.48
N CYS A 14 -23.60 -8.78 43.16
CA CYS A 14 -22.56 -8.64 42.17
C CYS A 14 -23.18 -8.53 40.77
N LEU A 15 -23.29 -7.32 40.24
CA LEU A 15 -23.59 -7.06 38.83
C LEU A 15 -22.36 -7.44 37.98
N LEU A 16 -22.33 -8.65 37.46
CA LEU A 16 -21.40 -9.07 36.40
C LEU A 16 -21.81 -8.37 35.12
N THR A 17 -21.23 -7.20 34.84
CA THR A 17 -21.29 -6.59 33.52
C THR A 17 -20.44 -7.40 32.56
N PHE A 18 -21.08 -8.28 31.80
CA PHE A 18 -20.48 -8.87 30.60
C PHE A 18 -20.20 -7.73 29.59
N LEU A 19 -18.98 -7.20 29.61
CA LEU A 19 -18.46 -6.47 28.46
C LEU A 19 -18.32 -7.46 27.32
N GLY A 20 -19.39 -7.66 26.57
CA GLY A 20 -19.36 -8.35 25.30
C GLY A 20 -18.47 -7.54 24.35
N CYS A 21 -17.25 -8.04 24.13
CA CYS A 21 -16.39 -7.55 23.05
C CYS A 21 -17.08 -7.94 21.73
N THR A 22 -18.02 -7.11 21.27
CA THR A 22 -18.56 -7.23 19.92
C THR A 22 -17.43 -6.88 18.99
N SER A 23 -16.78 -7.88 18.38
CA SER A 23 -15.91 -7.65 17.22
C SER A 23 -16.75 -6.87 16.21
N LYS A 24 -16.49 -5.57 16.06
CA LYS A 24 -17.05 -4.81 14.94
C LYS A 24 -16.68 -5.58 13.68
N LYS A 25 -17.65 -6.21 13.02
CA LYS A 25 -17.49 -6.67 11.65
C LYS A 25 -17.14 -5.40 10.86
N GLU A 26 -15.88 -5.28 10.48
CA GLU A 26 -15.50 -4.17 9.61
C GLU A 26 -16.33 -4.25 8.35
N THR A 27 -17.00 -3.16 8.02
CA THR A 27 -17.74 -3.06 6.76
C THR A 27 -16.74 -3.22 5.62
N PRO A 28 -17.04 -3.99 4.56
CA PRO A 28 -16.15 -4.11 3.42
C PRO A 28 -15.72 -2.74 2.93
N PRO A 29 -14.47 -2.59 2.44
CA PRO A 29 -14.01 -1.32 1.93
C PRO A 29 -14.87 -0.89 0.73
N GLU A 30 -15.12 0.41 0.62
CA GLU A 30 -15.84 0.98 -0.53
C GLU A 30 -14.95 0.98 -1.78
N ALA A 31 -15.58 1.09 -2.96
CA ALA A 31 -14.85 1.23 -4.22
C ALA A 31 -13.80 2.34 -4.15
N GLY A 32 -12.60 2.04 -4.61
CA GLY A 32 -11.49 2.98 -4.49
C GLY A 32 -10.30 2.67 -5.36
N VAL A 33 -9.26 3.46 -5.18
CA VAL A 33 -7.97 3.30 -5.86
C VAL A 33 -6.83 3.39 -4.84
N ILE A 34 -5.84 2.53 -5.01
CA ILE A 34 -4.52 2.64 -4.40
C ILE A 34 -3.56 3.03 -5.53
N ILE A 35 -2.95 4.20 -5.44
CA ILE A 35 -1.87 4.60 -6.34
C ILE A 35 -0.55 4.31 -5.62
N THR A 36 0.30 3.52 -6.24
CA THR A 36 1.64 3.22 -5.71
C THR A 36 2.71 3.81 -6.61
N PHE A 37 3.80 4.24 -6.02
CA PHE A 37 4.98 4.76 -6.73
C PHE A 37 6.18 3.93 -6.34
N ASP A 38 6.98 3.53 -7.32
CA ASP A 38 8.16 2.69 -7.12
C ASP A 38 9.47 3.46 -7.35
N ASP A 39 10.55 2.96 -6.75
CA ASP A 39 11.93 3.43 -6.84
C ASP A 39 12.31 4.53 -5.83
N ALA A 40 12.80 5.69 -6.29
CA ALA A 40 13.32 6.75 -5.41
C ALA A 40 13.18 8.16 -6.02
N TYR A 41 12.14 8.39 -6.80
CA TYR A 41 11.87 9.68 -7.46
C TYR A 41 11.20 10.68 -6.50
N VAL A 42 11.78 10.87 -5.32
CA VAL A 42 11.16 11.59 -4.19
C VAL A 42 10.83 13.05 -4.52
N ASN A 43 11.70 13.74 -5.28
CA ASN A 43 11.46 15.13 -5.66
C ASN A 43 10.22 15.27 -6.55
N GLU A 44 10.09 14.35 -7.50
CA GLU A 44 9.00 14.31 -8.49
C GLU A 44 7.68 13.90 -7.81
N TRP A 45 7.72 12.95 -6.89
CA TRP A 45 6.57 12.56 -6.08
C TRP A 45 6.07 13.71 -5.21
N TYR A 46 7.01 14.40 -4.52
CA TYR A 46 6.68 15.56 -3.71
C TYR A 46 6.08 16.70 -4.54
N ARG A 47 6.65 16.97 -5.74
CA ARG A 47 6.10 17.96 -6.68
C ARG A 47 4.70 17.57 -7.13
N ALA A 48 4.47 16.31 -7.47
CA ALA A 48 3.16 15.80 -7.87
C ALA A 48 2.13 15.97 -6.74
N ASP A 49 2.52 15.67 -5.50
CA ASP A 49 1.64 15.85 -4.34
C ASP A 49 1.18 17.30 -4.20
N GLN A 50 2.07 18.31 -4.37
CA GLN A 50 1.67 19.70 -4.29
C GLN A 50 0.57 20.10 -5.29
N VAL A 51 0.49 19.40 -6.43
CA VAL A 51 -0.59 19.59 -7.43
C VAL A 51 -1.84 18.79 -7.06
N LEU A 52 -1.66 17.56 -6.57
CA LEU A 52 -2.75 16.60 -6.37
C LEU A 52 -3.46 16.72 -5.01
N LYS A 53 -2.88 17.38 -4.00
CA LYS A 53 -3.48 17.54 -2.66
C LYS A 53 -4.86 18.20 -2.67
N LYS A 54 -5.22 18.96 -3.71
CA LYS A 54 -6.56 19.52 -3.92
C LYS A 54 -7.66 18.44 -4.06
N TYR A 55 -7.27 17.19 -4.31
CA TYR A 55 -8.17 16.04 -4.42
C TYR A 55 -8.29 15.23 -3.11
N HIS A 56 -7.56 15.62 -2.04
CA HIS A 56 -7.45 14.84 -0.80
C HIS A 56 -7.03 13.39 -1.06
N TRP A 57 -6.10 13.24 -1.99
CA TRP A 57 -5.61 11.93 -2.44
C TRP A 57 -4.69 11.27 -1.42
N LYS A 58 -4.52 9.96 -1.56
CA LYS A 58 -3.52 9.18 -0.83
C LYS A 58 -2.77 8.28 -1.81
N ALA A 59 -1.52 7.95 -1.46
CA ALA A 59 -0.66 7.07 -2.23
C ALA A 59 0.26 6.27 -1.32
N THR A 60 0.86 5.21 -1.87
CA THR A 60 1.97 4.48 -1.24
C THR A 60 3.24 4.71 -2.04
N PHE A 61 4.29 5.21 -1.39
CA PHE A 61 5.60 5.41 -1.98
C PHE A 61 6.53 4.27 -1.55
N ASN A 62 6.83 3.37 -2.48
CA ASN A 62 7.69 2.20 -2.27
C ASN A 62 9.14 2.62 -2.54
N VAL A 63 9.89 2.83 -1.47
CA VAL A 63 11.22 3.43 -1.55
C VAL A 63 12.30 2.36 -1.55
N CYS A 64 13.11 2.33 -2.61
CA CYS A 64 14.36 1.55 -2.66
C CYS A 64 15.57 2.42 -2.32
N ARG A 65 16.72 1.80 -2.05
CA ARG A 65 18.01 2.46 -1.84
C ARG A 65 17.94 3.61 -0.84
N ILE A 66 17.21 3.44 0.24
CA ILE A 66 16.89 4.51 1.22
C ILE A 66 18.15 5.21 1.78
N ASP A 67 19.30 4.52 1.85
CA ASP A 67 20.56 5.11 2.32
C ASP A 67 21.21 6.07 1.29
N SER A 68 20.80 6.00 0.02
CA SER A 68 21.21 6.92 -1.04
C SER A 68 20.37 8.21 -1.07
N ILE A 69 19.28 8.25 -0.33
CA ILE A 69 18.37 9.41 -0.27
C ILE A 69 18.93 10.44 0.71
N GLY A 70 19.20 11.65 0.22
CA GLY A 70 19.74 12.75 1.01
C GLY A 70 18.72 13.34 2.00
N GLU A 71 19.21 14.13 2.96
CA GLU A 71 18.35 14.76 3.98
C GLU A 71 17.18 15.59 3.41
N PRO A 72 17.31 16.36 2.31
CA PRO A 72 16.19 17.09 1.75
C PRO A 72 15.05 16.16 1.34
N GLN A 73 15.35 15.07 0.63
CA GLN A 73 14.35 14.08 0.20
C GLN A 73 13.78 13.30 1.39
N GLN A 74 14.58 13.02 2.43
CA GLN A 74 14.05 12.40 3.66
C GLN A 74 13.00 13.29 4.33
N ARG A 75 13.22 14.62 4.37
CA ARG A 75 12.21 15.56 4.87
C ARG A 75 10.94 15.56 4.02
N MET A 76 11.07 15.48 2.68
CA MET A 76 9.91 15.36 1.78
C MET A 76 9.13 14.07 2.04
N LEU A 77 9.78 12.92 2.22
CA LEU A 77 9.12 11.67 2.58
C LEU A 77 8.37 11.76 3.91
N HIS A 78 8.96 12.41 4.93
CA HIS A 78 8.27 12.65 6.19
C HIS A 78 7.06 13.58 6.03
N GLN A 79 7.15 14.57 5.16
CA GLN A 79 6.02 15.46 4.88
C GLN A 79 4.89 14.68 4.19
N LEU A 80 5.19 13.90 3.15
CA LEU A 80 4.22 13.00 2.50
C LEU A 80 3.56 12.06 3.52
N GLN A 81 4.34 11.46 4.43
CA GLN A 81 3.81 10.61 5.49
C GLN A 81 2.86 11.37 6.43
N ASN A 82 3.21 12.58 6.82
CA ASN A 82 2.38 13.43 7.70
C ASN A 82 1.08 13.89 7.01
N GLU A 83 1.06 13.97 5.69
CA GLU A 83 -0.11 14.30 4.86
C GLU A 83 -1.01 13.06 4.62
N GLY A 84 -0.63 11.90 5.17
CA GLY A 84 -1.46 10.68 5.16
C GLY A 84 -1.11 9.67 4.07
N HIS A 85 0.01 9.87 3.36
CA HIS A 85 0.55 8.87 2.46
C HIS A 85 1.30 7.77 3.22
N GLU A 86 1.51 6.64 2.59
CA GLU A 86 2.33 5.55 3.10
C GLU A 86 3.75 5.61 2.52
N ILE A 87 4.76 5.41 3.37
CA ILE A 87 6.12 5.10 2.94
C ILE A 87 6.35 3.61 3.18
N ALA A 88 6.67 2.88 2.12
CA ALA A 88 6.81 1.42 2.10
C ALA A 88 8.18 1.00 1.57
N GLY A 89 8.52 -0.28 1.71
CA GLY A 89 9.81 -0.83 1.30
C GLY A 89 9.83 -1.35 -0.13
N HIS A 90 10.95 -1.07 -0.84
CA HIS A 90 11.17 -1.53 -2.22
C HIS A 90 12.60 -2.08 -2.44
N GLY A 91 13.16 -2.69 -1.39
CA GLY A 91 14.49 -3.26 -1.41
C GLY A 91 15.61 -2.27 -1.06
N TYR A 92 16.71 -2.81 -0.56
CA TYR A 92 17.87 -2.01 -0.19
C TYR A 92 18.73 -1.65 -1.41
N HIS A 93 19.00 -2.63 -2.27
CA HIS A 93 19.76 -2.48 -3.52
C HIS A 93 18.88 -2.47 -4.77
N HIS A 94 17.60 -2.79 -4.63
CA HIS A 94 16.68 -2.96 -5.74
C HIS A 94 17.00 -4.19 -6.58
N TYR A 95 17.33 -5.32 -5.94
CA TYR A 95 17.60 -6.57 -6.64
C TYR A 95 16.29 -7.25 -7.10
N ASN A 96 16.34 -7.88 -8.29
CA ASN A 96 15.30 -8.81 -8.70
C ASN A 96 15.33 -10.03 -7.76
N ALA A 97 14.29 -10.19 -6.96
CA ALA A 97 14.24 -11.16 -5.87
C ALA A 97 14.41 -12.59 -6.36
N VAL A 98 13.74 -12.97 -7.45
CA VAL A 98 13.79 -14.34 -8.01
C VAL A 98 15.21 -14.65 -8.49
N LYS A 99 15.76 -13.77 -9.34
CA LYS A 99 17.13 -13.97 -9.87
C LYS A 99 18.19 -13.99 -8.79
N PHE A 100 18.03 -13.13 -7.77
CA PHE A 100 18.98 -13.10 -6.67
C PHE A 100 18.94 -14.38 -5.83
N VAL A 101 17.72 -14.87 -5.51
CA VAL A 101 17.55 -16.10 -4.73
C VAL A 101 18.06 -17.32 -5.50
N ASP A 102 17.82 -17.40 -6.79
CA ASP A 102 18.32 -18.49 -7.64
C ASP A 102 19.87 -18.57 -7.64
N GLN A 103 20.54 -17.42 -7.54
CA GLN A 103 22.00 -17.34 -7.58
C GLN A 103 22.66 -17.44 -6.19
N ASN A 104 22.03 -16.87 -5.16
CA ASN A 104 22.66 -16.64 -3.87
C ASN A 104 21.90 -17.27 -2.68
N GLY A 105 20.68 -17.74 -2.93
CA GLY A 105 19.81 -18.33 -1.91
C GLY A 105 18.97 -17.33 -1.13
N MET A 106 17.91 -17.84 -0.52
CA MET A 106 16.91 -17.06 0.22
C MET A 106 17.50 -16.32 1.42
N GLN A 107 18.39 -16.96 2.16
CA GLN A 107 19.02 -16.37 3.34
C GLN A 107 19.85 -15.15 2.96
N ALA A 108 20.62 -15.23 1.89
CA ALA A 108 21.41 -14.11 1.38
C ALA A 108 20.54 -12.95 0.93
N TYR A 109 19.40 -13.23 0.26
CA TYR A 109 18.44 -12.20 -0.11
C TYR A 109 17.89 -11.45 1.10
N VAL A 110 17.49 -12.18 2.14
CA VAL A 110 16.97 -11.56 3.37
C VAL A 110 18.06 -10.70 4.03
N GLN A 111 19.29 -11.22 4.14
CA GLN A 111 20.39 -10.52 4.80
C GLN A 111 20.92 -9.31 4.04
N GLN A 112 20.86 -9.31 2.72
CA GLN A 112 21.46 -8.25 1.89
C GLN A 112 20.42 -7.24 1.38
N GLU A 113 19.15 -7.63 1.25
CA GLU A 113 18.12 -6.78 0.65
C GLU A 113 17.04 -6.36 1.67
N ILE A 114 16.57 -7.28 2.50
CA ILE A 114 15.42 -7.01 3.38
C ILE A 114 15.87 -6.45 4.74
N ASP A 115 16.79 -7.11 5.44
CA ASP A 115 17.22 -6.68 6.77
C ASP A 115 17.88 -5.28 6.76
N PRO A 116 18.79 -4.95 5.82
CA PRO A 116 19.37 -3.61 5.78
C PRO A 116 18.35 -2.55 5.39
N MET A 117 17.39 -2.84 4.47
CA MET A 117 16.30 -1.93 4.16
C MET A 117 15.47 -1.62 5.41
N MET A 118 15.01 -2.65 6.12
CA MET A 118 14.21 -2.48 7.34
C MET A 118 14.96 -1.69 8.42
N ALA A 119 16.24 -1.99 8.62
CA ALA A 119 17.09 -1.26 9.57
C ALA A 119 17.28 0.20 9.17
N ALA A 120 17.51 0.49 7.89
CA ALA A 120 17.68 1.84 7.38
C ALA A 120 16.38 2.66 7.47
N MET A 121 15.24 2.08 7.11
CA MET A 121 13.92 2.70 7.27
C MET A 121 13.62 3.04 8.73
N LYS A 122 13.88 2.09 9.65
CA LYS A 122 13.69 2.30 11.09
C LYS A 122 14.58 3.42 11.63
N ARG A 123 15.87 3.48 11.24
CA ARG A 123 16.77 4.58 11.64
C ARG A 123 16.23 5.95 11.21
N ARG A 124 15.54 6.00 10.08
CA ARG A 124 14.91 7.21 9.52
C ARG A 124 13.47 7.42 10.00
N LYS A 125 13.03 6.64 11.01
CA LYS A 125 11.71 6.73 11.64
C LYS A 125 10.54 6.43 10.69
N PHE A 126 10.75 5.63 9.66
CA PHE A 126 9.68 5.05 8.85
C PHE A 126 9.30 3.68 9.41
N ASN A 127 8.02 3.49 9.72
CA ASN A 127 7.47 2.19 10.13
C ASN A 127 6.92 1.47 8.89
N VAL A 128 7.71 0.54 8.36
CA VAL A 128 7.38 -0.19 7.12
C VAL A 128 6.73 -1.51 7.45
N THR A 129 5.48 -1.68 7.03
CA THR A 129 4.71 -2.94 7.14
C THR A 129 4.36 -3.52 5.77
N THR A 130 4.63 -2.78 4.70
CA THR A 130 4.36 -3.15 3.31
C THR A 130 5.66 -3.28 2.53
N PHE A 131 5.76 -4.30 1.68
CA PHE A 131 6.87 -4.52 0.77
C PHE A 131 6.40 -4.67 -0.67
N THR A 132 7.10 -4.02 -1.57
CA THR A 132 6.91 -4.16 -3.01
C THR A 132 8.14 -4.81 -3.64
N TYR A 133 7.92 -5.85 -4.43
CA TYR A 133 9.01 -6.51 -5.15
C TYR A 133 9.58 -5.62 -6.25
N PRO A 134 10.91 -5.33 -6.25
CA PRO A 134 11.58 -4.78 -7.42
C PRO A 134 11.28 -5.61 -8.67
N TYR A 135 10.99 -4.95 -9.79
CA TYR A 135 10.56 -5.56 -11.06
C TYR A 135 9.22 -6.32 -10.99
N GLY A 136 8.58 -6.38 -9.83
CA GLY A 136 7.31 -7.09 -9.61
C GLY A 136 7.41 -8.61 -9.65
N GLU A 137 8.60 -9.19 -9.78
CA GLU A 137 8.81 -10.64 -9.85
C GLU A 137 8.88 -11.28 -8.47
N ARG A 138 8.17 -12.38 -8.31
CA ARG A 138 7.99 -13.11 -7.05
C ARG A 138 7.95 -14.61 -7.24
N SER A 139 8.10 -15.37 -6.13
CA SER A 139 7.84 -16.81 -6.07
C SER A 139 7.14 -17.15 -4.76
N ASP A 140 6.49 -18.33 -4.70
CA ASP A 140 5.79 -18.78 -3.49
C ASP A 140 6.74 -18.92 -2.29
N ALA A 141 7.99 -19.31 -2.52
CA ALA A 141 9.02 -19.40 -1.47
C ALA A 141 9.39 -18.01 -0.92
N LEU A 142 9.55 -17.01 -1.82
CA LEU A 142 9.77 -15.62 -1.43
C LEU A 142 8.60 -15.08 -0.63
N ASP A 143 7.38 -15.27 -1.11
CA ASP A 143 6.16 -14.82 -0.44
C ASP A 143 6.01 -15.44 0.96
N SER A 144 6.21 -16.77 1.08
CA SER A 144 6.18 -17.45 2.38
C SER A 144 7.21 -16.91 3.36
N THR A 145 8.35 -16.45 2.86
CA THR A 145 9.40 -15.85 3.69
C THR A 145 9.06 -14.42 4.09
N LEU A 146 8.62 -13.60 3.15
CA LEU A 146 8.40 -12.17 3.37
C LEU A 146 7.10 -11.87 4.11
N THR A 147 6.05 -12.70 3.99
CA THR A 147 4.80 -12.54 4.79
C THR A 147 4.98 -12.74 6.29
N LYS A 148 6.12 -13.26 6.73
CA LYS A 148 6.50 -13.30 8.15
C LYS A 148 7.00 -11.94 8.67
N ARG A 149 7.32 -11.00 7.78
CA ARG A 149 7.91 -9.69 8.06
C ARG A 149 7.01 -8.53 7.66
N PHE A 150 6.22 -8.72 6.60
CA PHE A 150 5.34 -7.70 6.04
C PHE A 150 3.88 -8.15 6.09
N HIS A 151 3.00 -7.22 6.35
CA HIS A 151 1.56 -7.48 6.37
C HIS A 151 1.00 -7.54 4.95
N ILE A 152 1.55 -6.72 4.05
CA ILE A 152 1.17 -6.65 2.64
C ILE A 152 2.40 -6.75 1.76
N ILE A 153 2.27 -7.50 0.69
CA ILE A 153 3.29 -7.65 -0.34
C ILE A 153 2.65 -7.34 -1.70
N ARG A 154 3.33 -6.53 -2.51
CA ARG A 154 2.86 -6.16 -3.84
C ARG A 154 3.82 -6.63 -4.92
N GLY A 155 3.26 -7.29 -5.95
CA GLY A 155 3.88 -7.62 -7.22
C GLY A 155 3.24 -6.84 -8.37
N ARG A 156 3.61 -7.19 -9.61
CA ARG A 156 3.06 -6.62 -10.83
C ARG A 156 1.88 -7.46 -11.33
N ALA A 157 0.79 -6.82 -11.76
CA ALA A 157 -0.28 -7.47 -12.50
C ALA A 157 0.19 -7.80 -13.92
N PHE A 158 -0.27 -8.93 -14.44
CA PHE A 158 -0.15 -9.26 -15.85
C PHE A 158 -1.42 -8.74 -16.54
N CYS A 159 -1.26 -8.05 -17.67
CA CYS A 159 -2.41 -7.49 -18.37
C CYS A 159 -3.14 -8.58 -19.16
N GLU A 160 -4.42 -8.74 -18.85
CA GLU A 160 -5.34 -9.68 -19.52
C GLU A 160 -6.16 -9.02 -20.62
N ASN A 161 -6.07 -7.69 -20.77
CA ASN A 161 -6.89 -6.85 -21.65
C ASN A 161 -8.41 -7.03 -21.46
N GLN A 162 -8.81 -7.45 -20.26
CA GLN A 162 -10.20 -7.64 -19.83
C GLN A 162 -10.31 -7.23 -18.36
N PRO A 163 -10.98 -6.09 -18.06
CA PRO A 163 -11.02 -5.55 -16.69
C PRO A 163 -11.45 -6.56 -15.62
N GLU A 164 -12.40 -7.44 -15.93
CA GLU A 164 -12.90 -8.43 -14.98
C GLU A 164 -11.90 -9.56 -14.65
N LYS A 165 -10.91 -9.77 -15.51
CA LYS A 165 -9.87 -10.80 -15.34
C LYS A 165 -8.58 -10.26 -14.74
N GLU A 166 -8.44 -8.93 -14.71
CA GLU A 166 -7.20 -8.32 -14.20
C GLU A 166 -6.90 -8.70 -12.75
N GLY A 167 -5.62 -8.91 -12.49
CA GLY A 167 -5.13 -9.20 -11.14
C GLY A 167 -5.01 -7.97 -10.23
N CYS A 168 -5.22 -6.78 -10.76
CA CYS A 168 -4.93 -5.51 -10.10
C CYS A 168 -6.00 -5.01 -9.13
N TYR A 169 -6.95 -5.84 -8.72
CA TYR A 169 -7.92 -5.49 -7.70
C TYR A 169 -7.62 -6.19 -6.37
N PHE A 170 -7.79 -5.47 -5.27
CA PHE A 170 -7.68 -6.05 -3.94
C PHE A 170 -8.69 -7.20 -3.73
N ARG A 171 -8.19 -8.35 -3.26
CA ARG A 171 -8.97 -9.59 -3.10
C ARG A 171 -9.09 -10.05 -1.65
N GLY A 172 -8.79 -9.20 -0.66
CA GLY A 172 -8.83 -9.56 0.75
C GLY A 172 -7.66 -10.45 1.19
N THR A 173 -6.53 -10.41 0.49
CA THR A 173 -5.33 -11.18 0.80
C THR A 173 -4.12 -10.28 1.02
N LYS A 174 -3.07 -10.83 1.64
CA LYS A 174 -1.78 -10.13 1.83
C LYS A 174 -1.07 -9.80 0.51
N PHE A 175 -1.45 -10.45 -0.58
CA PHE A 175 -0.84 -10.28 -1.88
C PHE A 175 -1.69 -9.36 -2.75
N MET A 176 -1.05 -8.32 -3.26
CA MET A 176 -1.63 -7.38 -4.20
C MET A 176 -0.81 -7.30 -5.47
N TYR A 177 -1.46 -6.92 -6.55
CA TYR A 177 -0.81 -6.72 -7.84
C TYR A 177 -1.26 -5.38 -8.40
N ALA A 178 -0.33 -4.62 -8.96
CA ALA A 178 -0.62 -3.31 -9.49
C ALA A 178 -0.53 -3.29 -11.02
N PHE A 179 -1.47 -2.59 -11.65
CA PHE A 179 -1.43 -2.28 -13.07
C PHE A 179 -0.55 -1.04 -13.28
N ASP A 180 0.40 -1.14 -14.21
CA ASP A 180 1.37 -0.09 -14.51
C ASP A 180 0.75 0.98 -15.41
N ILE A 181 0.81 2.24 -14.95
CA ILE A 181 0.27 3.41 -15.66
C ILE A 181 1.34 4.33 -16.25
N ASP A 182 2.58 3.88 -16.33
CA ASP A 182 3.61 4.60 -17.05
C ASP A 182 3.27 4.69 -18.53
N LYS A 183 3.54 5.85 -19.13
CA LYS A 183 3.14 6.13 -20.51
C LYS A 183 3.75 5.18 -21.55
N SER A 184 4.96 4.69 -21.27
CA SER A 184 5.68 3.74 -22.14
C SER A 184 5.26 2.29 -21.93
N HIS A 185 4.44 1.99 -20.91
CA HIS A 185 4.00 0.62 -20.66
C HIS A 185 3.07 0.14 -21.76
N LYS A 186 3.40 -1.00 -22.37
CA LYS A 186 2.77 -1.50 -23.60
C LYS A 186 1.25 -1.73 -23.51
N HIS A 187 0.73 -1.90 -22.30
CA HIS A 187 -0.70 -2.13 -22.05
C HIS A 187 -1.43 -0.89 -21.55
N PHE A 188 -0.69 0.21 -21.34
CA PHE A 188 -1.29 1.45 -20.88
C PHE A 188 -1.99 2.19 -22.04
N SER A 189 -3.24 2.54 -21.80
CA SER A 189 -3.97 3.57 -22.55
C SER A 189 -4.98 4.24 -21.62
N TYR A 190 -5.33 5.49 -21.89
CA TYR A 190 -6.39 6.17 -21.15
C TYR A 190 -7.74 5.46 -21.24
N HIS A 191 -8.02 4.87 -22.41
CA HIS A 191 -9.25 4.10 -22.61
C HIS A 191 -9.30 2.89 -21.66
N TYR A 192 -8.23 2.09 -21.64
CA TYR A 192 -8.20 0.90 -20.79
C TYR A 192 -8.13 1.26 -19.28
N LEU A 193 -7.42 2.32 -18.92
CA LEU A 193 -7.44 2.83 -17.55
C LEU A 193 -8.84 3.24 -17.12
N LEU A 194 -9.61 3.89 -18.00
CA LEU A 194 -11.02 4.24 -17.73
C LEU A 194 -11.86 2.97 -17.51
N GLU A 195 -11.71 1.95 -18.35
CA GLU A 195 -12.42 0.67 -18.18
C GLU A 195 -12.11 0.00 -16.83
N LEU A 196 -10.84 0.03 -16.40
CA LEU A 196 -10.45 -0.50 -15.07
C LEU A 196 -11.10 0.29 -13.93
N LEU A 197 -11.14 1.61 -14.02
CA LEU A 197 -11.79 2.48 -13.04
C LEU A 197 -13.31 2.26 -13.00
N ASP A 198 -13.96 2.17 -14.16
CA ASP A 198 -15.39 1.90 -14.26
C ASP A 198 -15.76 0.52 -13.69
N TYR A 199 -14.94 -0.49 -13.98
CA TYR A 199 -15.12 -1.82 -13.41
C TYR A 199 -14.97 -1.80 -11.88
N ALA A 200 -13.96 -1.11 -11.36
CA ALA A 200 -13.76 -0.96 -9.92
C ALA A 200 -14.97 -0.29 -9.26
N LYS A 201 -15.47 0.79 -9.84
CA LYS A 201 -16.65 1.51 -9.35
C LYS A 201 -17.89 0.64 -9.35
N LYS A 202 -18.20 0.01 -10.50
CA LYS A 202 -19.40 -0.81 -10.70
C LYS A 202 -19.47 -2.03 -9.78
N ASN A 203 -18.31 -2.64 -9.49
CA ASN A 203 -18.22 -3.91 -8.76
C ASN A 203 -17.73 -3.75 -7.31
N ASN A 204 -17.70 -2.52 -6.79
CA ASN A 204 -17.20 -2.20 -5.45
C ASN A 204 -15.80 -2.80 -5.18
N LYS A 205 -14.86 -2.59 -6.11
CA LYS A 205 -13.47 -3.07 -6.02
C LYS A 205 -12.52 -1.92 -5.69
N ILE A 206 -11.34 -2.29 -5.18
CA ILE A 206 -10.22 -1.37 -5.02
C ILE A 206 -9.20 -1.72 -6.09
N LEU A 207 -8.99 -0.77 -7.01
CA LEU A 207 -7.99 -0.87 -8.08
C LEU A 207 -6.62 -0.47 -7.54
N VAL A 208 -5.58 -1.23 -7.86
CA VAL A 208 -4.19 -0.93 -7.49
C VAL A 208 -3.41 -0.54 -8.74
N LEU A 209 -2.84 0.66 -8.74
CA LEU A 209 -2.06 1.23 -9.83
C LEU A 209 -0.59 1.37 -9.42
N CYS A 210 0.30 1.22 -10.39
CA CYS A 210 1.75 1.44 -10.24
C CYS A 210 2.19 2.58 -11.14
N ALA A 211 2.97 3.48 -10.59
CA ALA A 211 3.62 4.61 -11.25
C ALA A 211 5.09 4.66 -10.81
N HIS A 212 5.91 5.43 -11.51
CA HIS A 212 7.32 5.62 -11.13
C HIS A 212 7.67 7.11 -11.08
N ASN A 213 8.47 7.59 -12.03
CA ASN A 213 8.88 8.99 -12.11
C ASN A 213 7.74 9.87 -12.66
N VAL A 214 7.31 10.87 -11.91
CA VAL A 214 6.23 11.78 -12.34
C VAL A 214 6.79 12.95 -13.11
N VAL A 215 6.38 13.07 -14.38
CA VAL A 215 6.85 14.10 -15.31
C VAL A 215 5.68 14.81 -16.00
N ASP A 216 5.92 16.03 -16.49
CA ASP A 216 4.93 16.74 -17.30
C ASP A 216 4.94 16.20 -18.75
N ASN A 217 6.14 15.94 -19.29
CA ASN A 217 6.35 15.38 -20.63
C ASN A 217 7.19 14.11 -20.54
N VAL A 218 6.69 13.02 -21.09
CA VAL A 218 7.38 11.74 -21.11
C VAL A 218 8.50 11.74 -22.15
N THR A 219 9.70 11.42 -21.73
CA THR A 219 10.91 11.35 -22.56
C THR A 219 11.63 10.01 -22.48
N GLY A 220 11.16 9.10 -21.62
CA GLY A 220 11.79 7.80 -21.39
C GLY A 220 10.87 6.77 -20.76
N ASN A 221 11.44 5.65 -20.38
CA ASN A 221 10.73 4.58 -19.69
C ASN A 221 10.54 4.91 -18.19
N TYR A 222 9.63 4.21 -17.53
CA TYR A 222 9.32 4.37 -16.10
C TYR A 222 8.92 5.81 -15.76
N GLN A 223 8.14 6.44 -16.65
CA GLN A 223 7.64 7.80 -16.48
C GLN A 223 6.12 7.81 -16.56
N THR A 224 5.51 8.26 -15.47
CA THR A 224 4.08 8.52 -15.38
C THR A 224 3.83 10.01 -15.63
N GLN A 225 2.95 10.31 -16.56
CA GLN A 225 2.58 11.70 -16.84
C GLN A 225 1.72 12.25 -15.71
N LEU A 226 2.00 13.47 -15.24
CA LEU A 226 1.20 14.12 -14.18
C LEU A 226 -0.29 14.21 -14.56
N GLU A 227 -0.58 14.45 -15.84
CA GLU A 227 -1.94 14.46 -16.39
C GLU A 227 -2.67 13.12 -16.17
N THR A 228 -1.97 11.98 -16.23
CA THR A 228 -2.55 10.66 -15.94
C THR A 228 -3.01 10.57 -14.49
N LEU A 229 -2.24 11.08 -13.56
CA LEU A 229 -2.61 11.12 -12.14
C LEU A 229 -3.78 12.07 -11.90
N GLU A 230 -3.79 13.25 -12.55
CA GLU A 230 -4.93 14.17 -12.48
C GLU A 230 -6.20 13.56 -13.08
N PHE A 231 -6.09 12.80 -14.17
CA PHE A 231 -7.21 12.05 -14.74
C PHE A 231 -7.81 11.08 -13.72
N VAL A 232 -6.97 10.24 -13.05
CA VAL A 232 -7.42 9.32 -12.00
C VAL A 232 -8.07 10.10 -10.86
N CYS A 233 -7.44 11.16 -10.36
CA CYS A 233 -7.95 11.97 -9.25
C CYS A 233 -9.29 12.64 -9.59
N ASN A 234 -9.46 13.15 -10.81
CA ASN A 234 -10.72 13.71 -11.29
C ASN A 234 -11.81 12.65 -11.36
N TYR A 235 -11.49 11.46 -11.90
CA TYR A 235 -12.43 10.33 -11.94
C TYR A 235 -12.90 9.97 -10.53
N MET A 236 -11.98 9.83 -9.59
CA MET A 236 -12.26 9.51 -8.19
C MET A 236 -13.21 10.53 -7.55
N LYS A 237 -12.92 11.83 -7.75
CA LYS A 237 -13.74 12.93 -7.23
C LYS A 237 -15.16 12.91 -7.80
N LEU A 238 -15.29 12.77 -9.13
CA LEU A 238 -16.59 12.75 -9.81
C LEU A 238 -17.45 11.55 -9.40
N ASN A 239 -16.81 10.40 -9.18
CA ASN A 239 -17.47 9.15 -8.83
C ASN A 239 -17.58 8.91 -7.32
N LYS A 240 -17.12 9.83 -6.47
CA LYS A 240 -17.12 9.72 -5.00
C LYS A 240 -16.43 8.44 -4.52
N MET A 241 -15.38 8.00 -5.21
CA MET A 241 -14.56 6.86 -4.81
C MET A 241 -13.49 7.28 -3.81
N LYS A 242 -12.96 6.33 -3.04
CA LYS A 242 -11.96 6.59 -1.99
C LYS A 242 -10.54 6.32 -2.46
N PHE A 243 -9.61 7.14 -1.99
CA PHE A 243 -8.20 6.81 -2.05
C PHE A 243 -7.80 6.00 -0.82
N TYR A 244 -6.97 4.99 -1.05
CA TYR A 244 -6.38 4.15 -0.02
C TYR A 244 -4.86 4.07 -0.21
N THR A 245 -4.16 3.70 0.84
CA THR A 245 -2.79 3.18 0.79
C THR A 245 -2.81 1.65 0.79
N LEU A 246 -1.69 1.00 0.48
CA LEU A 246 -1.59 -0.45 0.65
C LEU A 246 -1.84 -0.86 2.10
N ARG A 247 -1.29 -0.11 3.06
CA ARG A 247 -1.46 -0.35 4.50
C ARG A 247 -2.91 -0.27 4.95
N ASP A 248 -3.71 0.61 4.37
CA ASP A 248 -5.14 0.71 4.72
C ASP A 248 -5.90 -0.62 4.50
N MET A 249 -5.34 -1.52 3.67
CA MET A 249 -5.93 -2.84 3.40
C MET A 249 -5.63 -3.89 4.48
N GLU A 250 -4.73 -3.64 5.42
CA GLU A 250 -4.39 -4.59 6.48
C GLU A 250 -5.62 -5.02 7.29
N GLY A 251 -6.53 -4.09 7.59
CA GLY A 251 -7.77 -4.37 8.32
C GLY A 251 -8.80 -5.21 7.55
N TYR A 252 -8.62 -5.41 6.25
CA TYR A 252 -9.56 -6.14 5.37
C TYR A 252 -9.02 -7.48 4.87
N ILE A 253 -7.85 -7.91 5.34
CA ILE A 253 -7.26 -9.22 5.03
C ILE A 253 -8.01 -10.31 5.81
N LYS A 254 -8.37 -11.40 5.13
CA LYS A 254 -9.11 -12.54 5.69
C LYS A 254 -8.18 -13.67 6.08
#